data_0e27dd82ddf9bf4cf7237626b462bacb
#
_entry.id   0e27dd82ddf9bf4cf7237626b462bacb
#
_cell.length_a   1.000
_cell.length_b   1.000
_cell.length_c   1.000
_cell.angle_alpha   90.00
_cell.angle_beta   90.00
_cell.angle_gamma   90.00
#
_symmetry.space_group_name_H-M   'P 1'
#
loop_
_entity.id
_entity.type
_entity.pdbx_description
1 polymer ?
#
loop_
_entity_poly.entity_id
_entity_poly.type
_entity_poly.pdbx_seq_one_letter_code
_entity_poly.pdbx_strand_id
1 'polypeptide(L)'
;MCEKIEKEGRGLNLTYEVLDGILHHTAGEQAQTLEGRIVRMADRVAYINHDIDDAIRAGVISESDIPSDISGALGHTKSERINTLVTSIVKNSGGDIKMDAYTAKYYDQLHSFLYESVYKNPVAKSEETKVSGIVEGLLKYYFKNPEKMPEEYLAAAESEGIQRAIVDYIAGMTDHYAITVYSDIYIPKAWSI
;
A
#
# COMPACT_ATOMS: atom_id res chain seq x y z
N MET A 1 -5.42 -1.89 14.07
CA MET A 1 -4.48 -0.80 14.36
C MET A 1 -5.20 0.42 14.92
N CYS A 2 -6.00 1.17 14.17
CA CYS A 2 -6.59 2.44 14.58
C CYS A 2 -7.40 2.41 15.90
N GLU A 3 -8.05 1.31 16.23
CA GLU A 3 -8.93 1.20 17.40
C GLU A 3 -8.23 0.65 18.65
N LYS A 4 -7.09 -0.05 18.49
CA LYS A 4 -6.52 -0.83 19.60
C LYS A 4 -5.01 -0.69 19.80
N ILE A 5 -4.24 -0.29 18.81
CA ILE A 5 -2.77 -0.23 18.90
C ILE A 5 -2.31 1.21 19.12
N GLU A 6 -2.87 2.14 18.35
CA GLU A 6 -2.51 3.55 18.44
C GLU A 6 -2.69 4.13 19.84
N LYS A 7 -1.89 5.13 20.18
CA LYS A 7 -1.93 5.85 21.47
C LYS A 7 -1.86 4.92 22.69
N GLU A 8 -0.89 4.02 22.69
CA GLU A 8 -0.65 3.10 23.83
C GLU A 8 -1.86 2.20 24.11
N GLY A 9 -2.46 1.65 23.08
CA GLY A 9 -3.61 0.74 23.21
C GLY A 9 -4.98 1.41 23.36
N ARG A 10 -5.03 2.76 23.40
CA ARG A 10 -6.30 3.50 23.55
C ARG A 10 -7.04 3.74 22.24
N GLY A 11 -6.36 3.52 21.12
CA GLY A 11 -6.89 3.80 19.80
C GLY A 11 -7.02 5.30 19.48
N LEU A 12 -7.40 5.60 18.25
CA LEU A 12 -7.54 6.98 17.76
C LEU A 12 -8.89 7.61 18.06
N ASN A 13 -9.85 6.86 18.61
CA ASN A 13 -11.22 7.31 18.87
C ASN A 13 -11.89 7.95 17.63
N LEU A 14 -11.81 7.26 16.50
CA LEU A 14 -12.37 7.70 15.23
C LEU A 14 -13.89 7.44 15.18
N THR A 15 -14.62 8.25 14.40
CA THR A 15 -16.04 7.98 14.15
C THR A 15 -16.20 6.77 13.24
N TYR A 16 -17.40 6.19 13.23
CA TYR A 16 -17.73 5.05 12.38
C TYR A 16 -17.46 5.36 10.89
N GLU A 17 -17.83 6.55 10.43
CA GLU A 17 -17.68 6.96 9.03
C GLU A 17 -16.21 7.02 8.60
N VAL A 18 -15.32 7.45 9.49
CA VAL A 18 -13.87 7.47 9.23
C VAL A 18 -13.31 6.04 9.19
N LEU A 19 -13.72 5.19 10.11
CA LEU A 19 -13.34 3.77 10.12
C LEU A 19 -13.85 3.04 8.88
N ASP A 20 -15.09 3.30 8.45
CA ASP A 20 -15.68 2.78 7.23
C ASP A 20 -14.88 3.23 6.00
N GLY A 21 -14.49 4.52 5.93
CA GLY A 21 -13.62 5.04 4.87
C GLY A 21 -12.25 4.38 4.85
N ILE A 22 -11.63 4.16 6.00
CA ILE A 22 -10.34 3.44 6.11
C ILE A 22 -10.48 1.99 5.66
N LEU A 23 -11.55 1.29 6.08
CA LEU A 23 -11.78 -0.10 5.73
C LEU A 23 -11.96 -0.30 4.22
N HIS A 24 -12.66 0.63 3.56
CA HIS A 24 -13.05 0.51 2.15
C HIS A 24 -12.19 1.36 1.19
N HIS A 25 -11.01 1.87 1.60
CA HIS A 25 -10.23 2.76 0.74
C HIS A 25 -9.57 2.05 -0.45
N THR A 26 -9.26 0.76 -0.36
CA THR A 26 -8.55 0.03 -1.44
C THR A 26 -9.48 -0.79 -2.34
N ALA A 27 -10.06 -1.88 -1.84
CA ALA A 27 -10.82 -2.86 -2.61
C ALA A 27 -12.13 -3.25 -1.91
N GLY A 28 -12.96 -4.05 -2.58
CA GLY A 28 -14.23 -4.51 -2.05
C GLY A 28 -15.35 -3.47 -2.16
N GLU A 29 -16.25 -3.44 -1.19
CA GLU A 29 -17.38 -2.51 -1.15
C GLU A 29 -16.92 -1.06 -1.06
N GLN A 30 -17.79 -0.14 -1.43
CA GLN A 30 -17.52 1.29 -1.32
C GLN A 30 -17.87 1.79 0.08
N ALA A 31 -17.13 2.80 0.57
CA ALA A 31 -17.48 3.51 1.77
C ALA A 31 -18.90 4.11 1.67
N GLN A 32 -19.60 4.19 2.80
CA GLN A 32 -20.96 4.72 2.85
C GLN A 32 -21.01 6.22 2.58
N THR A 33 -19.98 6.96 3.01
CA THR A 33 -19.91 8.41 2.83
C THR A 33 -19.21 8.79 1.52
N LEU A 34 -19.58 9.96 0.97
CA LEU A 34 -18.90 10.52 -0.20
C LEU A 34 -17.44 10.87 0.10
N GLU A 35 -17.14 11.30 1.32
CA GLU A 35 -15.79 11.59 1.79
C GLU A 35 -14.90 10.34 1.73
N GLY A 36 -15.38 9.19 2.22
CA GLY A 36 -14.66 7.93 2.10
C GLY A 36 -14.44 7.48 0.65
N ARG A 37 -15.44 7.73 -0.23
CA ARG A 37 -15.32 7.45 -1.67
C ARG A 37 -14.33 8.38 -2.37
N ILE A 38 -14.26 9.66 -1.96
CA ILE A 38 -13.24 10.61 -2.47
C ILE A 38 -11.85 10.13 -2.07
N VAL A 39 -11.64 9.73 -0.81
CA VAL A 39 -10.36 9.20 -0.34
C VAL A 39 -9.94 7.99 -1.17
N ARG A 40 -10.83 7.02 -1.38
CA ARG A 40 -10.57 5.85 -2.24
C ARG A 40 -10.19 6.25 -3.66
N MET A 41 -10.88 7.22 -4.25
CA MET A 41 -10.60 7.67 -5.60
C MET A 41 -9.26 8.42 -5.68
N ALA A 42 -8.94 9.25 -4.70
CA ALA A 42 -7.66 9.94 -4.60
C ALA A 42 -6.50 8.97 -4.42
N ASP A 43 -6.68 7.94 -3.59
CA ASP A 43 -5.71 6.87 -3.40
C ASP A 43 -5.40 6.14 -4.70
N ARG A 44 -6.43 5.75 -5.46
CA ARG A 44 -6.28 5.12 -6.78
C ARG A 44 -5.51 5.99 -7.77
N VAL A 45 -5.79 7.29 -7.81
CA VAL A 45 -5.07 8.25 -8.66
C VAL A 45 -3.62 8.40 -8.22
N ALA A 46 -3.37 8.47 -6.92
CA ALA A 46 -2.03 8.57 -6.37
C ALA A 46 -1.21 7.31 -6.66
N TYR A 47 -1.74 6.15 -6.33
CA TYR A 47 -1.07 4.86 -6.51
C TYR A 47 -0.60 4.64 -7.94
N ILE A 48 -1.50 4.73 -8.93
CA ILE A 48 -1.14 4.46 -10.32
C ILE A 48 -0.01 5.38 -10.83
N ASN A 49 0.02 6.63 -10.36
CA ASN A 49 1.06 7.58 -10.75
C ASN A 49 2.37 7.37 -9.99
N HIS A 50 2.32 6.93 -8.74
CA HIS A 50 3.52 6.55 -7.98
C HIS A 50 4.14 5.26 -8.50
N ASP A 51 3.33 4.27 -8.81
CA ASP A 51 3.80 2.99 -9.37
C ASP A 51 4.51 3.18 -10.71
N ILE A 52 4.03 4.10 -11.56
CA ILE A 52 4.73 4.47 -12.81
C ILE A 52 6.10 5.07 -12.50
N ASP A 53 6.17 6.05 -11.60
CA ASP A 53 7.43 6.71 -11.24
C ASP A 53 8.44 5.70 -10.67
N ASP A 54 7.97 4.82 -9.80
CA ASP A 54 8.82 3.81 -9.16
C ASP A 54 9.30 2.77 -10.18
N ALA A 55 8.44 2.33 -11.08
CA ALA A 55 8.80 1.42 -12.17
C ALA A 55 9.82 2.03 -13.13
N ILE A 56 9.69 3.32 -13.46
CA ILE A 56 10.66 4.06 -14.28
C ILE A 56 11.99 4.19 -13.53
N ARG A 57 11.95 4.57 -12.26
CA ARG A 57 13.16 4.70 -11.42
C ARG A 57 13.89 3.38 -11.26
N ALA A 58 13.16 2.28 -11.16
CA ALA A 58 13.70 0.93 -11.10
C ALA A 58 14.18 0.39 -12.48
N GLY A 59 13.96 1.12 -13.57
CA GLY A 59 14.34 0.71 -14.93
C GLY A 59 13.50 -0.46 -15.46
N VAL A 60 12.32 -0.71 -14.89
CA VAL A 60 11.39 -1.77 -15.33
C VAL A 60 10.63 -1.37 -16.58
N ILE A 61 10.23 -0.09 -16.66
CA ILE A 61 9.60 0.54 -17.83
C ILE A 61 10.19 1.92 -18.05
N SER A 62 9.89 2.52 -19.20
CA SER A 62 10.09 3.94 -19.51
C SER A 62 8.76 4.62 -19.83
N GLU A 63 8.71 5.97 -19.83
CA GLU A 63 7.48 6.70 -20.22
C GLU A 63 7.04 6.33 -21.66
N SER A 64 7.97 6.00 -22.57
CA SER A 64 7.65 5.59 -23.93
C SER A 64 7.03 4.20 -24.06
N ASP A 65 7.07 3.39 -23.03
CA ASP A 65 6.46 2.05 -23.02
C ASP A 65 4.95 2.11 -22.74
N ILE A 66 4.48 3.24 -22.17
CA ILE A 66 3.05 3.46 -22.00
C ILE A 66 2.39 3.62 -23.36
N PRO A 67 1.38 2.80 -23.71
CA PRO A 67 0.71 2.88 -25.01
C PRO A 67 0.27 4.30 -25.37
N SER A 68 0.51 4.70 -26.62
CA SER A 68 0.30 6.07 -27.08
C SER A 68 -1.15 6.55 -27.03
N ASP A 69 -2.11 5.64 -27.13
CA ASP A 69 -3.53 5.93 -26.94
C ASP A 69 -3.87 6.23 -25.48
N ILE A 70 -3.23 5.56 -24.52
CA ILE A 70 -3.38 5.83 -23.09
C ILE A 70 -2.73 7.16 -22.72
N SER A 71 -1.49 7.38 -23.13
CA SER A 71 -0.79 8.65 -22.87
C SER A 71 -1.43 9.83 -23.59
N GLY A 72 -1.97 9.62 -24.79
CA GLY A 72 -2.76 10.65 -25.49
C GLY A 72 -4.07 11.01 -24.81
N ALA A 73 -4.71 10.04 -24.13
CA ALA A 73 -5.98 10.27 -23.41
C ALA A 73 -5.77 10.85 -22.00
N LEU A 74 -4.77 10.38 -21.27
CA LEU A 74 -4.57 10.75 -19.87
C LEU A 74 -3.50 11.80 -19.64
N GLY A 75 -2.55 11.96 -20.56
CA GLY A 75 -1.40 12.86 -20.47
C GLY A 75 -0.07 12.11 -20.57
N HIS A 76 0.93 12.79 -21.12
CA HIS A 76 2.29 12.25 -21.36
C HIS A 76 3.20 12.38 -20.14
N THR A 77 2.82 13.18 -19.16
CA THR A 77 3.58 13.38 -17.92
C THR A 77 2.74 13.06 -16.72
N LYS A 78 3.38 12.77 -15.59
CA LYS A 78 2.70 12.57 -14.30
C LYS A 78 1.73 13.72 -13.98
N SER A 79 2.17 14.96 -14.15
CA SER A 79 1.34 16.14 -13.88
C SER A 79 0.12 16.22 -14.77
N GLU A 80 0.26 15.92 -16.05
CA GLU A 80 -0.87 15.88 -17.00
C GLU A 80 -1.84 14.76 -16.64
N ARG A 81 -1.34 13.57 -16.36
CA ARG A 81 -2.17 12.42 -15.93
C ARG A 81 -2.99 12.74 -14.69
N ILE A 82 -2.34 13.25 -13.64
CA ILE A 82 -3.04 13.63 -12.39
C ILE A 82 -4.08 14.71 -12.70
N ASN A 83 -3.72 15.75 -13.45
CA ASN A 83 -4.66 16.82 -13.79
C ASN A 83 -5.88 16.31 -14.56
N THR A 84 -5.68 15.43 -15.54
CA THR A 84 -6.77 14.82 -16.33
C THR A 84 -7.70 14.00 -15.43
N LEU A 85 -7.14 13.11 -14.62
CA LEU A 85 -7.90 12.24 -13.72
C LEU A 85 -8.69 13.05 -12.69
N VAL A 86 -8.02 13.99 -11.99
CA VAL A 86 -8.68 14.84 -10.98
C VAL A 86 -9.74 15.73 -11.60
N THR A 87 -9.46 16.32 -12.77
CA THR A 87 -10.45 17.17 -13.47
C THR A 87 -11.68 16.37 -13.89
N SER A 88 -11.49 15.14 -14.37
CA SER A 88 -12.60 14.24 -14.70
C SER A 88 -13.45 13.94 -13.46
N ILE A 89 -12.81 13.58 -12.35
CA ILE A 89 -13.51 13.29 -11.09
C ILE A 89 -14.32 14.53 -10.65
N VAL A 90 -13.70 15.71 -10.57
CA VAL A 90 -14.35 16.92 -10.11
C VAL A 90 -15.56 17.30 -10.98
N LYS A 91 -15.43 17.16 -12.31
CA LYS A 91 -16.50 17.53 -13.25
C LYS A 91 -17.67 16.55 -13.30
N ASN A 92 -17.43 15.29 -12.97
CA ASN A 92 -18.42 14.22 -13.15
C ASN A 92 -18.99 13.67 -11.84
N SER A 93 -18.47 14.10 -10.70
CA SER A 93 -19.01 13.77 -9.38
C SER A 93 -20.19 14.65 -9.03
N GLY A 94 -21.21 14.03 -8.44
CA GLY A 94 -22.44 14.72 -8.00
C GLY A 94 -23.06 13.90 -6.88
N GLY A 95 -24.01 13.02 -7.20
CA GLY A 95 -24.55 12.07 -6.24
C GLY A 95 -23.63 10.89 -5.91
N ASP A 96 -22.53 10.74 -6.63
CA ASP A 96 -21.49 9.74 -6.40
C ASP A 96 -20.14 10.29 -6.92
N ILE A 97 -19.02 9.69 -6.47
CA ILE A 97 -17.67 10.07 -6.87
C ILE A 97 -17.24 9.18 -8.04
N LYS A 98 -17.04 9.80 -9.20
CA LYS A 98 -16.71 9.06 -10.42
C LYS A 98 -15.96 9.89 -11.47
N MET A 99 -15.25 9.21 -12.34
CA MET A 99 -14.73 9.75 -13.60
C MET A 99 -15.80 9.66 -14.70
N ASP A 100 -15.66 10.43 -15.78
CA ASP A 100 -16.39 10.16 -17.01
C ASP A 100 -15.97 8.81 -17.61
N ALA A 101 -16.84 8.26 -18.49
CA ALA A 101 -16.63 6.93 -19.06
C ALA A 101 -15.37 6.83 -19.95
N TYR A 102 -14.97 7.93 -20.61
CA TYR A 102 -13.77 7.96 -21.45
C TYR A 102 -12.51 7.88 -20.57
N THR A 103 -12.40 8.76 -19.58
CA THR A 103 -11.26 8.79 -18.65
C THR A 103 -11.17 7.49 -17.86
N ALA A 104 -12.29 6.95 -17.36
CA ALA A 104 -12.33 5.69 -16.63
C ALA A 104 -11.81 4.52 -17.47
N LYS A 105 -12.21 4.43 -18.75
CA LYS A 105 -11.73 3.40 -19.68
C LYS A 105 -10.19 3.41 -19.79
N TYR A 106 -9.60 4.58 -20.00
CA TYR A 106 -8.15 4.68 -20.16
C TYR A 106 -7.39 4.51 -18.85
N TYR A 107 -8.01 4.90 -17.71
CA TYR A 107 -7.49 4.56 -16.39
C TYR A 107 -7.41 3.04 -16.19
N ASP A 108 -8.45 2.30 -16.52
CA ASP A 108 -8.46 0.84 -16.39
C ASP A 108 -7.46 0.16 -17.35
N GLN A 109 -7.28 0.72 -18.55
CA GLN A 109 -6.26 0.25 -19.49
C GLN A 109 -4.84 0.51 -18.98
N LEU A 110 -4.59 1.69 -18.39
CA LEU A 110 -3.30 2.01 -17.75
C LEU A 110 -3.01 1.08 -16.57
N HIS A 111 -4.01 0.81 -15.74
CA HIS A 111 -3.89 -0.16 -14.64
C HIS A 111 -3.57 -1.57 -15.15
N SER A 112 -4.23 -2.01 -16.22
CA SER A 112 -3.96 -3.30 -16.85
C SER A 112 -2.56 -3.36 -17.46
N PHE A 113 -2.10 -2.29 -18.08
CA PHE A 113 -0.74 -2.18 -18.60
C PHE A 113 0.31 -2.33 -17.48
N LEU A 114 0.14 -1.62 -16.36
CA LEU A 114 1.06 -1.74 -15.22
C LEU A 114 1.02 -3.14 -14.61
N TYR A 115 -0.16 -3.75 -14.54
CA TYR A 115 -0.28 -5.11 -14.02
C TYR A 115 0.56 -6.11 -14.82
N GLU A 116 0.51 -6.04 -16.15
CA GLU A 116 1.27 -6.95 -17.02
C GLU A 116 2.76 -6.57 -17.12
N SER A 117 3.08 -5.27 -17.22
CA SER A 117 4.44 -4.81 -17.50
C SER A 117 5.31 -4.64 -16.26
N VAL A 118 4.70 -4.34 -15.10
CA VAL A 118 5.40 -4.04 -13.85
C VAL A 118 5.18 -5.15 -12.83
N TYR A 119 3.93 -5.40 -12.41
CA TYR A 119 3.67 -6.33 -11.30
C TYR A 119 3.95 -7.79 -11.63
N LYS A 120 3.86 -8.17 -12.92
CA LYS A 120 4.27 -9.51 -13.39
C LYS A 120 5.71 -9.58 -13.87
N ASN A 121 6.45 -8.47 -13.85
CA ASN A 121 7.80 -8.43 -14.38
C ASN A 121 8.73 -9.35 -13.57
N PRO A 122 9.46 -10.28 -14.21
CA PRO A 122 10.36 -11.21 -13.52
C PRO A 122 11.46 -10.51 -12.71
N VAL A 123 11.91 -9.32 -13.13
CA VAL A 123 12.93 -8.54 -12.41
C VAL A 123 12.38 -8.07 -11.07
N ALA A 124 11.17 -7.49 -11.06
CA ALA A 124 10.49 -7.10 -9.83
C ALA A 124 10.22 -8.32 -8.93
N LYS A 125 9.77 -9.43 -9.53
CA LYS A 125 9.44 -10.66 -8.80
C LYS A 125 10.66 -11.42 -8.25
N SER A 126 11.86 -11.20 -8.76
CA SER A 126 13.06 -11.87 -8.25
C SER A 126 13.33 -11.54 -6.77
N GLU A 127 13.04 -10.32 -6.35
CA GLU A 127 13.20 -9.91 -4.95
C GLU A 127 12.06 -10.40 -4.04
N GLU A 128 10.83 -10.55 -4.58
CA GLU A 128 9.68 -11.08 -3.81
C GLU A 128 9.95 -12.48 -3.24
N THR A 129 10.73 -13.31 -3.94
CA THR A 129 11.07 -14.66 -3.46
C THR A 129 11.87 -14.64 -2.15
N LYS A 130 12.56 -13.54 -1.85
CA LYS A 130 13.35 -13.37 -0.63
C LYS A 130 12.47 -12.94 0.56
N VAL A 131 11.33 -12.30 0.28
CA VAL A 131 10.42 -11.74 1.30
C VAL A 131 9.87 -12.84 2.21
N SER A 132 9.51 -14.01 1.64
CA SER A 132 9.02 -15.13 2.43
C SER A 132 10.02 -15.58 3.49
N GLY A 133 11.32 -15.62 3.15
CA GLY A 133 12.38 -15.96 4.10
C GLY A 133 12.51 -14.96 5.25
N ILE A 134 12.35 -13.66 4.95
CA ILE A 134 12.37 -12.60 5.96
C ILE A 134 11.17 -12.74 6.91
N VAL A 135 9.96 -12.85 6.34
CA VAL A 135 8.72 -12.98 7.14
C VAL A 135 8.75 -14.25 8.01
N GLU A 136 9.13 -15.39 7.44
CA GLU A 136 9.26 -16.63 8.21
C GLU A 136 10.31 -16.54 9.32
N GLY A 137 11.43 -15.89 9.05
CA GLY A 137 12.48 -15.67 10.04
C GLY A 137 11.96 -14.82 11.20
N LEU A 138 11.36 -13.68 10.91
CA LEU A 138 10.77 -12.80 11.92
C LEU A 138 9.69 -13.51 12.74
N LEU A 139 8.77 -14.24 12.10
CA LEU A 139 7.77 -15.06 12.79
C LEU A 139 8.44 -16.07 13.73
N LYS A 140 9.39 -16.86 13.26
CA LYS A 140 10.13 -17.87 14.08
C LYS A 140 10.83 -17.22 15.26
N TYR A 141 11.40 -16.03 15.08
CA TYR A 141 12.08 -15.31 16.15
C TYR A 141 11.11 -14.83 17.23
N TYR A 142 10.04 -14.12 16.86
CA TYR A 142 9.09 -13.56 17.82
C TYR A 142 8.21 -14.62 18.47
N PHE A 143 7.95 -15.77 17.82
CA PHE A 143 7.32 -16.91 18.47
C PHE A 143 8.17 -17.51 19.61
N LYS A 144 9.51 -17.43 19.50
CA LYS A 144 10.42 -17.89 20.54
C LYS A 144 10.73 -16.83 21.60
N ASN A 145 10.64 -15.57 21.23
CA ASN A 145 11.06 -14.43 22.05
C ASN A 145 9.97 -13.32 22.00
N PRO A 146 8.74 -13.61 22.43
CA PRO A 146 7.65 -12.63 22.33
C PRO A 146 7.92 -11.37 23.14
N GLU A 147 8.69 -11.47 24.22
CA GLU A 147 9.11 -10.34 25.07
C GLU A 147 10.00 -9.30 24.36
N LYS A 148 10.44 -9.59 23.14
CA LYS A 148 11.21 -8.65 22.30
C LYS A 148 10.33 -7.74 21.44
N MET A 149 9.01 -7.96 21.44
CA MET A 149 8.08 -7.03 20.79
C MET A 149 7.90 -5.75 21.59
N PRO A 150 7.50 -4.64 20.95
CA PRO A 150 7.09 -3.43 21.66
C PRO A 150 5.94 -3.67 22.64
N GLU A 151 5.92 -2.89 23.72
CA GLU A 151 5.00 -3.08 24.85
C GLU A 151 3.52 -2.99 24.42
N GLU A 152 3.20 -2.12 23.45
CA GLU A 152 1.84 -1.99 22.91
C GLU A 152 1.30 -3.29 22.29
N TYR A 153 2.16 -4.07 21.63
CA TYR A 153 1.78 -5.37 21.06
C TYR A 153 1.69 -6.47 22.14
N LEU A 154 2.52 -6.39 23.17
CA LEU A 154 2.43 -7.28 24.33
C LEU A 154 1.13 -7.04 25.11
N ALA A 155 0.73 -5.79 25.29
CA ALA A 155 -0.56 -5.45 25.91
C ALA A 155 -1.75 -5.94 25.07
N ALA A 156 -1.69 -5.81 23.74
CA ALA A 156 -2.71 -6.35 22.84
C ALA A 156 -2.80 -7.89 22.91
N ALA A 157 -1.68 -8.56 23.16
CA ALA A 157 -1.63 -10.02 23.28
C ALA A 157 -2.46 -10.57 24.45
N GLU A 158 -2.66 -9.79 25.51
CA GLU A 158 -3.51 -10.19 26.66
C GLU A 158 -4.97 -10.43 26.26
N SER A 159 -5.47 -9.67 25.28
CA SER A 159 -6.87 -9.77 24.82
C SER A 159 -7.05 -10.59 23.54
N GLU A 160 -6.08 -10.58 22.64
CA GLU A 160 -6.19 -11.18 21.29
C GLU A 160 -5.31 -12.41 21.09
N GLY A 161 -4.46 -12.70 22.05
CA GLY A 161 -3.52 -13.81 22.02
C GLY A 161 -2.19 -13.46 21.36
N ILE A 162 -1.13 -14.12 21.85
CA ILE A 162 0.26 -13.83 21.43
C ILE A 162 0.50 -14.05 19.94
N GLN A 163 -0.13 -15.03 19.34
CA GLN A 163 0.02 -15.33 17.91
C GLN A 163 -0.48 -14.17 17.05
N ARG A 164 -1.63 -13.62 17.40
CA ARG A 164 -2.22 -12.48 16.71
C ARG A 164 -1.34 -11.23 16.85
N ALA A 165 -0.87 -10.93 18.05
CA ALA A 165 0.00 -9.80 18.31
C ALA A 165 1.31 -9.86 17.52
N ILE A 166 1.92 -11.05 17.38
CA ILE A 166 3.12 -11.25 16.58
C ILE A 166 2.85 -10.96 15.09
N VAL A 167 1.74 -11.47 14.56
CA VAL A 167 1.36 -11.23 13.16
C VAL A 167 1.10 -9.75 12.92
N ASP A 168 0.37 -9.08 13.81
CA ASP A 168 0.05 -7.66 13.69
C ASP A 168 1.32 -6.78 13.81
N TYR A 169 2.27 -7.16 14.67
CA TYR A 169 3.55 -6.46 14.78
C TYR A 169 4.36 -6.55 13.47
N ILE A 170 4.50 -7.75 12.92
CA ILE A 170 5.25 -7.95 11.67
C ILE A 170 4.53 -7.29 10.49
N ALA A 171 3.21 -7.41 10.41
CA ALA A 171 2.41 -6.76 9.36
C ALA A 171 2.42 -5.23 9.43
N GLY A 172 2.67 -4.66 10.61
CA GLY A 172 2.84 -3.22 10.82
C GLY A 172 4.23 -2.67 10.48
N MET A 173 5.20 -3.53 10.17
CA MET A 173 6.54 -3.08 9.78
C MET A 173 6.53 -2.50 8.36
N THR A 174 7.30 -1.44 8.14
CA THR A 174 7.69 -1.06 6.78
C THR A 174 8.70 -2.06 6.23
N ASP A 175 8.81 -2.18 4.91
CA ASP A 175 9.75 -3.10 4.25
C ASP A 175 11.19 -2.86 4.75
N HIS A 176 11.60 -1.60 4.82
CA HIS A 176 12.92 -1.24 5.30
C HIS A 176 13.15 -1.64 6.76
N TYR A 177 12.15 -1.45 7.62
CA TYR A 177 12.23 -1.84 9.03
C TYR A 177 12.30 -3.35 9.19
N ALA A 178 11.48 -4.11 8.46
CA ALA A 178 11.51 -5.58 8.47
C ALA A 178 12.88 -6.13 8.04
N ILE A 179 13.48 -5.59 6.97
CA ILE A 179 14.82 -5.96 6.51
C ILE A 179 15.88 -5.63 7.57
N THR A 180 15.79 -4.47 8.19
CA THR A 180 16.73 -4.04 9.24
C THR A 180 16.65 -4.97 10.45
N VAL A 181 15.45 -5.22 10.96
CA VAL A 181 15.23 -6.12 12.11
C VAL A 181 15.70 -7.54 11.80
N TYR A 182 15.35 -8.05 10.61
CA TYR A 182 15.83 -9.37 10.18
C TYR A 182 17.36 -9.44 10.14
N SER A 183 17.99 -8.42 9.58
CA SER A 183 19.46 -8.34 9.50
C SER A 183 20.10 -8.29 10.88
N ASP A 184 19.54 -7.51 11.81
CA ASP A 184 20.04 -7.42 13.18
C ASP A 184 19.93 -8.76 13.94
N ILE A 185 18.93 -9.58 13.62
CA ILE A 185 18.72 -10.88 14.26
C ILE A 185 19.59 -11.98 13.64
N TYR A 186 19.70 -12.01 12.31
CA TYR A 186 20.23 -13.18 11.60
C TYR A 186 21.57 -12.96 10.90
N ILE A 187 21.97 -11.69 10.70
CA ILE A 187 23.23 -11.39 10.02
C ILE A 187 24.27 -10.93 11.06
N PRO A 188 25.39 -11.65 11.21
CA PRO A 188 26.46 -11.21 12.10
C PRO A 188 27.01 -9.85 11.72
N LYS A 189 27.17 -8.96 12.69
CA LYS A 189 27.81 -7.66 12.46
C LYS A 189 29.32 -7.85 12.33
N ALA A 190 29.93 -7.18 11.36
CA ALA A 190 31.38 -7.14 11.25
C ALA A 190 32.00 -6.49 12.52
N TRP A 191 33.14 -7.01 12.95
CA TRP A 191 33.88 -6.37 14.03
C TRP A 191 34.34 -5.00 13.56
N SER A 192 33.87 -3.96 14.22
CA SER A 192 34.49 -2.63 14.09
C SER A 192 35.81 -2.64 14.85
N ILE A 193 36.91 -2.65 14.10
CA ILE A 193 38.26 -2.41 14.63
C ILE A 193 38.46 -0.92 14.78
#